data_394448e71796f999e54f077e9021b406
#
_entry.id   394448e71796f999e54f077e9021b406
#
_cell.length_a   1.000
_cell.length_b   1.000
_cell.length_c   1.000
_cell.angle_alpha   90.00
_cell.angle_beta   90.00
_cell.angle_gamma   90.00
#
_symmetry.space_group_name_H-M   'P 1'
#
loop_
_entity.id
_entity.type
_entity.pdbx_description
1 polymer ?
#
loop_
_entity_poly.entity_id
_entity_poly.type
_entity_poly.pdbx_seq_one_letter_code
_entity_poly.pdbx_strand_id
1 'polypeptide(L)'
;MLSKEEIFETIKMVSSQHLDVRTITMGISLLDCIADTTSETCDRIYDKITTKAKNLVKVGNDIQNEFGVPIVNKRISVTPVSLVTARTGNSIDVAKVLDKCAEEVGVDFIGGYSALVQKGMTDFEKEFLYTIPQALAQTQRLCSSVNVASTKTGINMDAVKIMGEIIKETAYLTREQDSIGCAKFVVFANAVEDNPFMAGAFHGVGEADTVINVGVSGPGVVKVALEKIKDGDLTEVAETVKKVAYKITRVGQMVAQEASRRLNANFGIIDLSLAPTPVMGDSVGHILEEMGLETVGAYGTTACLALLNDAVKKGGIMASSHVGGLSGAFIPVSEDIGMINAVNKGCLKLEKLEAMTAICSVGLDMVAVGGDTPADVLSAMIADECAIGVVNNKTTAVRVIPVYGKNSGSVSFGGLLGTAPIMPINTTSPSKFISRGGRIPAPVWANKN
;
A
#
# COMPACT_ATOMS: atom_id res chain seq x y z
N MET A 1 4.31 34.27 -8.68
CA MET A 1 3.68 34.12 -10.01
C MET A 1 4.45 33.02 -10.73
N LEU A 2 3.80 31.96 -11.21
CA LEU A 2 4.48 30.89 -11.94
C LEU A 2 5.01 31.44 -13.27
N SER A 3 6.24 31.07 -13.65
CA SER A 3 6.79 31.40 -14.95
C SER A 3 6.09 30.60 -16.07
N LYS A 4 6.16 31.09 -17.30
CA LYS A 4 5.61 30.35 -18.45
C LYS A 4 6.27 28.95 -18.58
N GLU A 5 7.57 28.86 -18.26
CA GLU A 5 8.33 27.62 -18.31
C GLU A 5 7.83 26.59 -17.29
N GLU A 6 7.54 27.02 -16.05
CA GLU A 6 6.96 26.15 -15.00
C GLU A 6 5.57 25.63 -15.37
N ILE A 7 4.75 26.45 -16.04
CA ILE A 7 3.44 26.02 -16.53
C ILE A 7 3.60 24.96 -17.63
N PHE A 8 4.47 25.19 -18.61
CA PHE A 8 4.72 24.21 -19.68
C PHE A 8 5.33 22.91 -19.15
N GLU A 9 6.21 23.00 -18.15
CA GLU A 9 6.77 21.83 -17.51
C GLU A 9 5.69 20.99 -16.81
N THR A 10 4.79 21.62 -16.06
CA THR A 10 3.67 20.92 -15.40
C THR A 10 2.76 20.25 -16.42
N ILE A 11 2.45 20.91 -17.53
CA ILE A 11 1.65 20.33 -18.63
C ILE A 11 2.36 19.07 -19.19
N LYS A 12 3.67 19.12 -19.42
CA LYS A 12 4.44 17.96 -19.88
C LYS A 12 4.47 16.82 -18.88
N MET A 13 4.60 17.12 -17.59
CA MET A 13 4.57 16.11 -16.55
C MET A 13 3.28 15.29 -16.60
N VAL A 14 2.15 15.93 -16.84
CA VAL A 14 0.85 15.24 -16.94
C VAL A 14 0.65 14.58 -18.30
N SER A 15 0.89 15.31 -19.41
CA SER A 15 0.50 14.86 -20.76
C SER A 15 1.39 13.77 -21.35
N SER A 16 2.66 13.68 -20.93
CA SER A 16 3.65 12.79 -21.55
C SER A 16 4.58 12.05 -20.58
N GLN A 17 4.53 12.36 -19.28
CA GLN A 17 5.46 11.80 -18.29
C GLN A 17 4.73 11.04 -17.16
N HIS A 18 3.42 10.76 -17.35
CA HIS A 18 2.61 9.95 -16.45
C HIS A 18 2.50 10.47 -15.00
N LEU A 19 2.52 11.82 -14.80
CA LEU A 19 2.14 12.37 -13.52
C LEU A 19 0.66 12.14 -13.27
N ASP A 20 0.34 11.49 -12.17
CA ASP A 20 -1.05 11.30 -11.74
C ASP A 20 -1.24 11.58 -10.24
N VAL A 21 -2.48 11.87 -9.87
CA VAL A 21 -2.98 11.72 -8.51
C VAL A 21 -3.52 10.30 -8.41
N ARG A 22 -2.76 9.44 -7.75
CA ARG A 22 -3.08 8.02 -7.64
C ARG A 22 -4.40 7.80 -6.93
N THR A 23 -4.71 8.62 -5.92
CA THR A 23 -5.97 8.52 -5.19
C THR A 23 -6.31 9.80 -4.44
N ILE A 24 -7.62 10.08 -4.34
CA ILE A 24 -8.21 10.84 -3.23
C ILE A 24 -8.89 9.83 -2.32
N THR A 25 -8.44 9.73 -1.08
CA THR A 25 -8.99 8.80 -0.08
C THR A 25 -9.64 9.58 1.04
N MET A 26 -10.92 9.32 1.31
CA MET A 26 -11.62 9.85 2.46
C MET A 26 -11.53 8.87 3.63
N GLY A 27 -10.82 9.25 4.69
CA GLY A 27 -10.84 8.56 5.98
C GLY A 27 -12.11 8.94 6.75
N ILE A 28 -12.81 7.94 7.29
CA ILE A 28 -14.06 8.13 8.05
C ILE A 28 -13.98 7.35 9.35
N SER A 29 -14.12 8.03 10.49
CA SER A 29 -14.25 7.38 11.79
C SER A 29 -15.57 6.65 11.90
N LEU A 30 -15.56 5.41 12.38
CA LEU A 30 -16.76 4.61 12.66
C LEU A 30 -17.01 4.41 14.16
N LEU A 31 -16.26 5.09 15.03
CA LEU A 31 -16.38 4.89 16.48
C LEU A 31 -17.75 5.27 17.03
N ASP A 32 -18.40 6.28 16.48
CA ASP A 32 -19.75 6.71 16.84
C ASP A 32 -20.86 5.83 16.21
N CYS A 33 -20.50 4.91 15.32
CA CYS A 33 -21.43 3.94 14.74
C CYS A 33 -21.64 2.71 15.63
N ILE A 34 -20.78 2.51 16.64
CA ILE A 34 -20.88 1.34 17.54
C ILE A 34 -22.22 1.37 18.30
N ALA A 35 -22.93 0.26 18.23
CA ALA A 35 -24.25 0.08 18.87
C ALA A 35 -24.32 -1.24 19.64
N ASP A 36 -25.46 -1.53 20.23
CA ASP A 36 -25.67 -2.73 21.04
C ASP A 36 -25.88 -3.98 20.18
N THR A 37 -26.31 -3.80 18.92
CA THR A 37 -26.53 -4.89 17.97
C THR A 37 -25.72 -4.67 16.70
N THR A 38 -25.39 -5.78 16.02
CA THR A 38 -24.73 -5.73 14.70
C THR A 38 -25.58 -5.00 13.66
N SER A 39 -26.89 -5.25 13.65
CA SER A 39 -27.80 -4.59 12.70
C SER A 39 -27.76 -3.08 12.83
N GLU A 40 -27.92 -2.57 14.05
CA GLU A 40 -27.88 -1.12 14.29
C GLU A 40 -26.50 -0.52 13.98
N THR A 41 -25.41 -1.23 14.29
CA THR A 41 -24.06 -0.81 13.89
C THR A 41 -23.95 -0.72 12.37
N CYS A 42 -24.44 -1.71 11.64
CA CYS A 42 -24.46 -1.73 10.17
C CYS A 42 -25.28 -0.57 9.59
N ASP A 43 -26.44 -0.30 10.13
CA ASP A 43 -27.30 0.81 9.68
C ASP A 43 -26.61 2.17 9.87
N ARG A 44 -26.01 2.40 11.05
CA ARG A 44 -25.25 3.63 11.34
C ARG A 44 -24.02 3.78 10.43
N ILE A 45 -23.28 2.70 10.16
CA ILE A 45 -22.15 2.68 9.23
C ILE A 45 -22.60 3.09 7.83
N TYR A 46 -23.68 2.46 7.34
CA TYR A 46 -24.24 2.74 6.03
C TYR A 46 -24.64 4.22 5.91
N ASP A 47 -25.43 4.74 6.84
CA ASP A 47 -25.89 6.12 6.84
C ASP A 47 -24.72 7.11 6.90
N LYS A 48 -23.73 6.84 7.73
CA LYS A 48 -22.57 7.71 7.89
C LYS A 48 -21.74 7.77 6.61
N ILE A 49 -21.36 6.61 6.05
CA ILE A 49 -20.50 6.56 4.86
C ILE A 49 -21.20 7.16 3.66
N THR A 50 -22.44 6.77 3.39
CA THR A 50 -23.20 7.28 2.24
C THR A 50 -23.52 8.77 2.35
N THR A 51 -23.62 9.31 3.56
CA THR A 51 -23.78 10.75 3.78
C THR A 51 -22.45 11.51 3.60
N LYS A 52 -21.36 11.07 4.27
CA LYS A 52 -20.08 11.77 4.27
C LYS A 52 -19.38 11.71 2.91
N ALA A 53 -19.39 10.54 2.26
CA ALA A 53 -18.70 10.32 1.00
C ALA A 53 -19.57 10.57 -0.24
N LYS A 54 -20.83 10.98 -0.09
CA LYS A 54 -21.80 11.20 -1.19
C LYS A 54 -21.25 11.91 -2.41
N ASN A 55 -20.41 12.92 -2.20
CA ASN A 55 -19.88 13.76 -3.27
C ASN A 55 -18.42 13.43 -3.62
N LEU A 56 -17.79 12.42 -3.02
CA LEU A 56 -16.36 12.15 -3.17
C LEU A 56 -15.97 11.93 -4.63
N VAL A 57 -16.68 11.05 -5.32
CA VAL A 57 -16.39 10.71 -6.73
C VAL A 57 -16.65 11.92 -7.64
N LYS A 58 -17.77 12.63 -7.45
CA LYS A 58 -18.07 13.81 -8.22
C LYS A 58 -16.99 14.90 -8.05
N VAL A 59 -16.63 15.22 -6.82
CA VAL A 59 -15.61 16.23 -6.51
C VAL A 59 -14.26 15.82 -7.09
N GLY A 60 -13.87 14.54 -6.99
CA GLY A 60 -12.63 14.06 -7.61
C GLY A 60 -12.63 14.25 -9.12
N ASN A 61 -13.72 13.95 -9.81
CA ASN A 61 -13.85 14.14 -11.26
C ASN A 61 -13.87 15.64 -11.65
N ASP A 62 -14.56 16.47 -10.87
CA ASP A 62 -14.60 17.91 -11.11
C ASP A 62 -13.18 18.53 -10.99
N ILE A 63 -12.42 18.15 -9.95
CA ILE A 63 -11.03 18.60 -9.76
C ILE A 63 -10.13 18.12 -10.90
N GLN A 64 -10.26 16.85 -11.30
CA GLN A 64 -9.52 16.31 -12.44
C GLN A 64 -9.75 17.13 -13.70
N ASN A 65 -11.01 17.46 -14.00
CA ASN A 65 -11.37 18.23 -15.21
C ASN A 65 -10.89 19.68 -15.13
N GLU A 66 -10.97 20.31 -13.97
CA GLU A 66 -10.55 21.70 -13.78
C GLU A 66 -9.03 21.87 -13.78
N PHE A 67 -8.30 20.94 -13.15
CA PHE A 67 -6.84 21.04 -13.02
C PHE A 67 -6.09 20.34 -14.16
N GLY A 68 -6.80 19.51 -14.94
CA GLY A 68 -6.19 18.73 -16.01
C GLY A 68 -5.25 17.62 -15.54
N VAL A 69 -5.28 17.26 -14.23
CA VAL A 69 -4.44 16.21 -13.65
C VAL A 69 -5.28 14.96 -13.43
N PRO A 70 -4.91 13.79 -13.97
CA PRO A 70 -5.66 12.55 -13.76
C PRO A 70 -5.76 12.20 -12.27
N ILE A 71 -6.97 11.88 -11.79
CA ILE A 71 -7.21 11.34 -10.45
C ILE A 71 -7.74 9.93 -10.63
N VAL A 72 -6.82 8.97 -10.53
CA VAL A 72 -7.04 7.59 -10.99
C VAL A 72 -8.07 6.86 -10.14
N ASN A 73 -7.96 6.97 -8.81
CA ASN A 73 -8.88 6.30 -7.87
C ASN A 73 -9.51 7.29 -6.90
N LYS A 74 -10.74 6.97 -6.46
CA LYS A 74 -11.42 7.58 -5.33
C LYS A 74 -11.69 6.46 -4.33
N ARG A 75 -11.24 6.62 -3.09
CA ARG A 75 -11.26 5.54 -2.08
C ARG A 75 -11.82 6.03 -0.76
N ILE A 76 -12.24 5.07 0.05
CA ILE A 76 -12.62 5.29 1.45
C ILE A 76 -11.71 4.43 2.32
N SER A 77 -11.32 4.95 3.48
CA SER A 77 -10.74 4.16 4.56
C SER A 77 -11.53 4.38 5.84
N VAL A 78 -11.74 3.32 6.63
CA VAL A 78 -12.53 3.42 7.86
C VAL A 78 -11.73 2.94 9.07
N THR A 79 -12.20 3.27 10.27
CA THR A 79 -11.67 2.75 11.53
C THR A 79 -11.53 1.23 11.45
N PRO A 80 -10.43 0.62 11.96
CA PRO A 80 -10.25 -0.82 11.96
C PRO A 80 -11.50 -1.55 12.48
N VAL A 81 -12.10 -2.39 11.63
CA VAL A 81 -13.39 -3.05 11.91
C VAL A 81 -13.31 -3.94 13.14
N SER A 82 -12.15 -4.52 13.46
CA SER A 82 -11.95 -5.26 14.70
C SER A 82 -12.31 -4.46 15.96
N LEU A 83 -12.08 -3.14 15.95
CA LEU A 83 -12.46 -2.25 17.06
C LEU A 83 -13.95 -1.96 17.10
N VAL A 84 -14.56 -1.83 15.93
CA VAL A 84 -15.98 -1.50 15.78
C VAL A 84 -16.89 -2.68 16.15
N THR A 85 -16.47 -3.90 15.82
CA THR A 85 -17.24 -5.13 16.02
C THR A 85 -16.91 -5.89 17.31
N ALA A 86 -15.96 -5.40 18.10
CA ALA A 86 -15.53 -6.06 19.34
C ALA A 86 -16.67 -6.33 20.36
N ARG A 87 -17.71 -5.52 20.31
CA ARG A 87 -18.88 -5.67 21.20
C ARG A 87 -19.92 -6.66 20.65
N THR A 88 -20.14 -6.68 19.34
CA THR A 88 -21.24 -7.39 18.68
C THR A 88 -20.84 -8.71 18.05
N GLY A 89 -19.56 -8.88 17.70
CA GLY A 89 -18.96 -10.13 17.23
C GLY A 89 -19.16 -10.46 15.76
N ASN A 90 -20.16 -9.93 15.06
CA ASN A 90 -20.43 -10.29 13.65
C ASN A 90 -19.75 -9.33 12.68
N SER A 91 -18.49 -9.61 12.32
CA SER A 91 -17.70 -8.77 11.43
C SER A 91 -18.04 -8.95 9.94
N ILE A 92 -18.55 -10.11 9.52
CA ILE A 92 -18.88 -10.39 8.10
C ILE A 92 -20.03 -9.50 7.60
N ASP A 93 -21.03 -9.23 8.41
CA ASP A 93 -22.12 -8.33 8.00
C ASP A 93 -21.61 -6.91 7.81
N VAL A 94 -20.68 -6.45 8.66
CA VAL A 94 -20.00 -5.15 8.48
C VAL A 94 -19.19 -5.13 7.18
N ALA A 95 -18.49 -6.22 6.84
CA ALA A 95 -17.76 -6.32 5.56
C ALA A 95 -18.69 -6.10 4.36
N LYS A 96 -19.88 -6.75 4.35
CA LYS A 96 -20.88 -6.60 3.29
C LYS A 96 -21.45 -5.18 3.23
N VAL A 97 -21.70 -4.56 4.37
CA VAL A 97 -22.19 -3.17 4.42
C VAL A 97 -21.13 -2.20 3.89
N LEU A 98 -19.86 -2.36 4.23
CA LEU A 98 -18.77 -1.54 3.68
C LEU A 98 -18.69 -1.67 2.16
N ASP A 99 -18.75 -2.88 1.62
CA ASP A 99 -18.73 -3.12 0.17
C ASP A 99 -19.93 -2.49 -0.53
N LYS A 100 -21.13 -2.63 0.05
CA LYS A 100 -22.36 -1.97 -0.42
C LYS A 100 -22.24 -0.45 -0.43
N CYS A 101 -21.68 0.14 0.62
CA CYS A 101 -21.43 1.59 0.67
C CYS A 101 -20.47 2.02 -0.44
N ALA A 102 -19.40 1.26 -0.66
CA ALA A 102 -18.43 1.55 -1.71
C ALA A 102 -19.03 1.50 -3.11
N GLU A 103 -19.92 0.53 -3.36
CA GLU A 103 -20.68 0.41 -4.60
C GLU A 103 -21.61 1.61 -4.80
N GLU A 104 -22.40 1.96 -3.79
CA GLU A 104 -23.39 3.04 -3.89
C GLU A 104 -22.74 4.41 -4.06
N VAL A 105 -21.66 4.70 -3.32
CA VAL A 105 -20.89 5.94 -3.47
C VAL A 105 -20.12 5.95 -4.80
N GLY A 106 -19.84 4.78 -5.38
CA GLY A 106 -19.11 4.62 -6.64
C GLY A 106 -17.59 4.73 -6.48
N VAL A 107 -17.05 4.49 -5.29
CA VAL A 107 -15.59 4.47 -5.07
C VAL A 107 -14.97 3.16 -5.54
N ASP A 108 -13.68 3.20 -5.87
CA ASP A 108 -12.96 2.05 -6.41
C ASP A 108 -12.70 1.00 -5.32
N PHE A 109 -12.31 1.44 -4.11
CA PHE A 109 -12.00 0.57 -2.98
C PHE A 109 -12.42 1.19 -1.65
N ILE A 110 -12.68 0.32 -0.67
CA ILE A 110 -12.87 0.67 0.74
C ILE A 110 -11.97 -0.19 1.62
N GLY A 111 -11.06 0.46 2.38
CA GLY A 111 -10.17 -0.18 3.33
C GLY A 111 -10.65 -0.04 4.77
N GLY A 112 -10.06 -0.82 5.67
CA GLY A 112 -10.36 -0.77 7.10
C GLY A 112 -11.00 -2.05 7.66
N TYR A 113 -11.18 -3.10 6.85
CA TYR A 113 -11.46 -4.43 7.41
C TYR A 113 -10.18 -4.98 8.03
N SER A 114 -9.77 -4.35 9.13
CA SER A 114 -8.40 -4.42 9.66
C SER A 114 -8.38 -4.74 11.15
N ALA A 115 -7.23 -5.28 11.60
CA ALA A 115 -6.91 -5.49 13.00
C ALA A 115 -5.51 -5.02 13.35
N LEU A 116 -5.33 -4.49 14.58
CA LEU A 116 -4.07 -3.99 15.10
C LEU A 116 -3.60 -4.89 16.25
N VAL A 117 -2.91 -5.99 15.92
CA VAL A 117 -2.55 -7.06 16.86
C VAL A 117 -1.05 -7.14 17.18
N GLN A 118 -0.31 -6.07 16.85
CA GLN A 118 1.16 -6.01 17.06
C GLN A 118 1.56 -6.13 18.53
N LYS A 119 0.69 -5.73 19.46
CA LYS A 119 0.98 -5.80 20.91
C LYS A 119 0.45 -7.07 21.56
N GLY A 120 -0.59 -7.65 21.02
CA GLY A 120 -1.25 -8.86 21.50
C GLY A 120 -2.57 -9.04 20.76
N MET A 121 -3.24 -10.15 21.00
CA MET A 121 -4.57 -10.45 20.47
C MET A 121 -5.50 -10.84 21.62
N THR A 122 -6.73 -10.35 21.57
CA THR A 122 -7.86 -10.88 22.33
C THR A 122 -8.41 -12.12 21.60
N ASP A 123 -9.24 -12.93 22.28
CA ASP A 123 -9.91 -14.06 21.63
C ASP A 123 -10.80 -13.59 20.47
N PHE A 124 -11.50 -12.47 20.67
CA PHE A 124 -12.31 -11.86 19.61
C PHE A 124 -11.48 -11.43 18.40
N GLU A 125 -10.33 -10.77 18.59
CA GLU A 125 -9.47 -10.38 17.47
C GLU A 125 -8.95 -11.60 16.72
N LYS A 126 -8.64 -12.69 17.43
CA LYS A 126 -8.24 -13.95 16.80
C LYS A 126 -9.38 -14.52 15.93
N GLU A 127 -10.62 -14.51 16.43
CA GLU A 127 -11.78 -14.91 15.64
C GLU A 127 -12.00 -13.98 14.44
N PHE A 128 -11.87 -12.67 14.65
CA PHE A 128 -11.94 -11.67 13.56
C PHE A 128 -10.97 -11.98 12.44
N LEU A 129 -9.70 -12.31 12.74
CA LEU A 129 -8.71 -12.61 11.72
C LEU A 129 -9.17 -13.75 10.79
N TYR A 130 -9.77 -14.81 11.33
CA TYR A 130 -10.28 -15.92 10.52
C TYR A 130 -11.51 -15.59 9.68
N THR A 131 -12.13 -14.41 9.86
CA THR A 131 -13.21 -13.94 8.98
C THR A 131 -12.69 -13.29 7.69
N ILE A 132 -11.41 -12.86 7.65
CA ILE A 132 -10.83 -12.11 6.53
C ILE A 132 -10.95 -12.85 5.19
N PRO A 133 -10.62 -14.16 5.07
CA PRO A 133 -10.76 -14.87 3.81
C PRO A 133 -12.18 -14.85 3.24
N GLN A 134 -13.16 -15.10 4.10
CA GLN A 134 -14.56 -15.07 3.71
C GLN A 134 -15.04 -13.66 3.34
N ALA A 135 -14.65 -12.65 4.10
CA ALA A 135 -14.98 -11.25 3.80
C ALA A 135 -14.46 -10.85 2.42
N LEU A 136 -13.19 -11.14 2.11
CA LEU A 136 -12.57 -10.81 0.82
C LEU A 136 -13.11 -11.60 -0.35
N ALA A 137 -13.56 -12.85 -0.11
CA ALA A 137 -14.17 -13.68 -1.14
C ALA A 137 -15.62 -13.26 -1.47
N GLN A 138 -16.34 -12.68 -0.51
CA GLN A 138 -17.76 -12.27 -0.66
C GLN A 138 -17.94 -10.82 -1.08
N THR A 139 -16.86 -10.04 -1.22
CA THR A 139 -16.89 -8.60 -1.50
C THR A 139 -16.02 -8.26 -2.70
N GLN A 140 -16.36 -7.16 -3.40
CA GLN A 140 -15.67 -6.74 -4.60
C GLN A 140 -14.62 -5.65 -4.31
N ARG A 141 -15.00 -4.62 -3.55
CA ARG A 141 -14.23 -3.40 -3.30
C ARG A 141 -13.55 -3.37 -1.93
N LEU A 142 -13.92 -4.28 -1.03
CA LEU A 142 -13.37 -4.33 0.32
C LEU A 142 -11.91 -4.73 0.31
N CYS A 143 -11.10 -4.01 1.09
CA CYS A 143 -9.69 -4.31 1.35
C CYS A 143 -9.46 -4.55 2.84
N SER A 144 -8.46 -5.37 3.15
CA SER A 144 -8.13 -5.76 4.52
C SER A 144 -6.65 -5.63 4.80
N SER A 145 -6.31 -5.33 6.07
CA SER A 145 -4.94 -5.33 6.54
C SER A 145 -4.84 -5.74 8.00
N VAL A 146 -3.69 -6.31 8.38
CA VAL A 146 -3.40 -6.67 9.77
C VAL A 146 -2.01 -6.18 10.13
N ASN A 147 -1.91 -5.38 11.20
CA ASN A 147 -0.63 -4.96 11.75
C ASN A 147 -0.19 -5.95 12.83
N VAL A 148 0.86 -6.73 12.56
CA VAL A 148 1.33 -7.82 13.45
C VAL A 148 2.60 -7.50 14.20
N ALA A 149 3.26 -6.38 13.89
CA ALA A 149 4.54 -5.99 14.48
C ALA A 149 4.70 -4.48 14.58
N SER A 150 5.51 -4.05 15.53
CA SER A 150 6.01 -2.67 15.58
C SER A 150 7.38 -2.60 16.23
N THR A 151 8.14 -1.56 15.89
CA THR A 151 9.45 -1.29 16.51
C THR A 151 9.37 -1.23 18.04
N LYS A 152 8.25 -0.70 18.58
CA LYS A 152 8.07 -0.57 20.04
C LYS A 152 7.67 -1.87 20.73
N THR A 153 6.99 -2.78 20.03
CA THR A 153 6.41 -3.99 20.64
C THR A 153 7.08 -5.29 20.19
N GLY A 154 7.90 -5.25 19.16
CA GLY A 154 8.43 -6.44 18.50
C GLY A 154 7.41 -7.08 17.58
N ILE A 155 7.55 -8.39 17.34
CA ILE A 155 6.75 -9.15 16.37
C ILE A 155 5.86 -10.13 17.13
N ASN A 156 4.56 -10.10 16.88
CA ASN A 156 3.59 -11.06 17.40
C ASN A 156 3.59 -12.31 16.52
N MET A 157 4.38 -13.34 16.91
CA MET A 157 4.55 -14.56 16.14
C MET A 157 3.30 -15.45 16.11
N ASP A 158 2.40 -15.33 17.10
CA ASP A 158 1.11 -16.01 17.08
C ASP A 158 0.22 -15.44 15.96
N ALA A 159 0.19 -14.12 15.81
CA ALA A 159 -0.51 -13.48 14.69
C ALA A 159 0.16 -13.80 13.35
N VAL A 160 1.49 -13.75 13.25
CA VAL A 160 2.24 -14.08 12.03
C VAL A 160 1.91 -15.48 11.52
N LYS A 161 1.83 -16.45 12.43
CA LYS A 161 1.42 -17.82 12.08
C LYS A 161 0.03 -17.85 11.44
N ILE A 162 -0.94 -17.16 12.03
CA ILE A 162 -2.32 -17.08 11.52
C ILE A 162 -2.36 -16.40 10.14
N MET A 163 -1.50 -15.40 9.88
CA MET A 163 -1.49 -14.70 8.58
C MET A 163 -1.15 -15.62 7.41
N GLY A 164 -0.21 -16.54 7.57
CA GLY A 164 0.09 -17.52 6.51
C GLY A 164 -1.10 -18.43 6.20
N GLU A 165 -1.83 -18.88 7.23
CA GLU A 165 -3.07 -19.67 7.08
C GLU A 165 -4.16 -18.85 6.34
N ILE A 166 -4.36 -17.58 6.74
CA ILE A 166 -5.33 -16.66 6.13
C ILE A 166 -5.01 -16.41 4.65
N ILE A 167 -3.75 -16.17 4.30
CA ILE A 167 -3.35 -15.97 2.90
C ILE A 167 -3.65 -17.22 2.07
N LYS A 168 -3.35 -18.42 2.58
CA LYS A 168 -3.67 -19.69 1.88
C LYS A 168 -5.17 -19.86 1.69
N GLU A 169 -5.97 -19.63 2.73
CA GLU A 169 -7.42 -19.74 2.66
C GLU A 169 -8.02 -18.70 1.72
N THR A 170 -7.53 -17.44 1.76
CA THR A 170 -7.97 -16.39 0.84
C THR A 170 -7.67 -16.77 -0.61
N ALA A 171 -6.48 -17.31 -0.87
CA ALA A 171 -6.10 -17.77 -2.21
C ALA A 171 -7.02 -18.90 -2.69
N TYR A 172 -7.36 -19.85 -1.82
CA TYR A 172 -8.27 -20.94 -2.12
C TYR A 172 -9.70 -20.46 -2.41
N LEU A 173 -10.25 -19.59 -1.55
CA LEU A 173 -11.62 -19.09 -1.70
C LEU A 173 -11.79 -18.19 -2.94
N THR A 174 -10.71 -17.56 -3.41
CA THR A 174 -10.72 -16.71 -4.62
C THR A 174 -10.00 -17.34 -5.82
N ARG A 175 -9.82 -18.66 -5.82
CA ARG A 175 -9.06 -19.40 -6.85
C ARG A 175 -9.63 -19.26 -8.26
N GLU A 176 -10.95 -19.13 -8.41
CA GLU A 176 -11.60 -18.93 -9.71
C GLU A 176 -11.29 -17.56 -10.35
N GLN A 177 -10.69 -16.67 -9.58
CA GLN A 177 -10.25 -15.35 -9.97
C GLN A 177 -8.73 -15.18 -9.73
N ASP A 178 -7.95 -16.23 -9.98
CA ASP A 178 -6.49 -16.21 -9.84
C ASP A 178 -5.99 -15.74 -8.46
N SER A 179 -6.71 -16.08 -7.38
CA SER A 179 -6.38 -15.72 -6.00
C SER A 179 -6.36 -14.20 -5.73
N ILE A 180 -7.17 -13.41 -6.46
CA ILE A 180 -7.23 -11.94 -6.38
C ILE A 180 -7.53 -11.42 -4.96
N GLY A 181 -8.19 -12.20 -4.11
CA GLY A 181 -8.42 -11.83 -2.71
C GLY A 181 -7.13 -11.48 -1.97
N CYS A 182 -6.03 -12.17 -2.29
CA CYS A 182 -4.72 -11.88 -1.70
C CYS A 182 -4.14 -10.52 -2.16
N ALA A 183 -4.51 -10.01 -3.34
CA ALA A 183 -4.14 -8.66 -3.77
C ALA A 183 -4.87 -7.56 -2.98
N LYS A 184 -5.98 -7.90 -2.32
CA LYS A 184 -6.76 -7.01 -1.45
C LYS A 184 -6.41 -7.16 0.03
N PHE A 185 -5.35 -7.90 0.37
CA PHE A 185 -4.91 -8.18 1.73
C PHE A 185 -3.44 -7.85 1.95
N VAL A 186 -3.15 -7.16 3.06
CA VAL A 186 -1.78 -6.75 3.44
C VAL A 186 -1.51 -7.05 4.90
N VAL A 187 -0.34 -7.62 5.18
CA VAL A 187 0.18 -7.78 6.54
C VAL A 187 1.27 -6.73 6.78
N PHE A 188 1.18 -5.99 7.88
CA PHE A 188 2.10 -4.90 8.20
C PHE A 188 2.96 -5.14 9.43
N ALA A 189 4.16 -4.56 9.38
CA ALA A 189 4.87 -4.06 10.56
C ALA A 189 4.93 -2.53 10.51
N ASN A 190 4.76 -1.86 11.64
CA ASN A 190 4.74 -0.40 11.75
C ASN A 190 3.73 0.26 10.79
N ALA A 191 2.50 -0.27 10.70
CA ALA A 191 1.47 0.33 9.87
C ALA A 191 1.25 1.80 10.22
N VAL A 192 1.17 2.66 9.20
CA VAL A 192 0.80 4.06 9.37
C VAL A 192 -0.72 4.20 9.25
N GLU A 193 -1.29 5.07 10.08
CA GLU A 193 -2.75 5.18 10.26
C GLU A 193 -3.42 6.12 9.26
N ASP A 194 -2.62 6.84 8.48
CA ASP A 194 -3.05 7.88 7.54
C ASP A 194 -2.78 7.52 6.07
N ASN A 195 -2.30 6.30 5.77
CA ASN A 195 -1.94 5.95 4.41
C ASN A 195 -3.15 5.77 3.49
N PRO A 196 -3.12 6.35 2.26
CA PRO A 196 -4.18 6.18 1.29
C PRO A 196 -4.00 4.93 0.41
N PHE A 197 -3.07 4.05 0.76
CA PHE A 197 -2.64 2.91 -0.04
C PHE A 197 -3.73 1.84 -0.12
N MET A 198 -4.08 1.41 -1.34
CA MET A 198 -5.01 0.30 -1.56
C MET A 198 -4.54 -0.95 -0.81
N ALA A 199 -5.47 -1.73 -0.36
CA ALA A 199 -5.38 -2.88 0.52
C ALA A 199 -5.01 -2.49 1.97
N GLY A 200 -3.97 -1.71 2.19
CA GLY A 200 -3.48 -1.39 3.53
C GLY A 200 -4.14 -0.22 4.25
N ALA A 201 -4.95 0.58 3.57
CA ALA A 201 -5.54 1.78 4.16
C ALA A 201 -6.52 1.47 5.29
N PHE A 202 -6.42 2.20 6.37
CA PHE A 202 -7.42 2.30 7.42
C PHE A 202 -7.38 3.69 8.06
N HIS A 203 -8.44 4.07 8.76
CA HIS A 203 -8.53 5.36 9.44
C HIS A 203 -8.18 5.19 10.90
N GLY A 204 -7.11 5.84 11.35
CA GLY A 204 -6.61 5.75 12.72
C GLY A 204 -7.59 6.29 13.76
N VAL A 205 -7.55 5.73 14.96
CA VAL A 205 -8.45 6.15 16.05
C VAL A 205 -8.14 7.56 16.60
N GLY A 206 -6.95 8.07 16.31
CA GLY A 206 -6.52 9.42 16.68
C GLY A 206 -6.86 10.48 15.65
N GLU A 207 -7.38 10.09 14.48
CA GLU A 207 -7.72 10.99 13.40
C GLU A 207 -9.05 11.71 13.62
N ALA A 208 -9.27 12.80 12.86
CA ALA A 208 -10.54 13.52 12.88
C ALA A 208 -11.67 12.68 12.28
N ASP A 209 -12.94 13.07 12.51
CA ASP A 209 -14.12 12.34 12.05
C ASP A 209 -14.09 12.04 10.54
N THR A 210 -13.63 13.01 9.73
CA THR A 210 -13.38 12.82 8.29
C THR A 210 -12.10 13.53 7.87
N VAL A 211 -11.28 12.83 7.09
CA VAL A 211 -9.98 13.32 6.61
C VAL A 211 -9.82 13.02 5.11
N ILE A 212 -9.21 13.93 4.36
CA ILE A 212 -8.82 13.71 2.96
C ILE A 212 -7.32 13.47 2.89
N ASN A 213 -6.92 12.28 2.46
CA ASN A 213 -5.55 11.90 2.16
C ASN A 213 -5.39 11.73 0.64
N VAL A 214 -4.29 12.24 0.09
CA VAL A 214 -4.06 12.20 -1.36
C VAL A 214 -2.74 11.49 -1.65
N GLY A 215 -2.79 10.49 -2.51
CA GLY A 215 -1.61 9.83 -3.05
C GLY A 215 -1.24 10.43 -4.41
N VAL A 216 0.01 10.81 -4.59
CA VAL A 216 0.55 11.29 -5.88
C VAL A 216 1.69 10.42 -6.35
N SER A 217 1.78 10.24 -7.66
CA SER A 217 2.80 9.39 -8.27
C SER A 217 3.35 10.00 -9.57
N GLY A 218 4.51 9.56 -9.96
CA GLY A 218 5.16 10.02 -11.19
C GLY A 218 6.53 9.42 -11.41
N PRO A 219 6.70 8.08 -11.40
CA PRO A 219 7.96 7.44 -11.78
C PRO A 219 8.45 7.91 -13.16
N GLY A 220 7.54 8.04 -14.12
CA GLY A 220 7.87 8.52 -15.46
C GLY A 220 8.45 9.93 -15.48
N VAL A 221 7.98 10.82 -14.60
CA VAL A 221 8.55 12.19 -14.49
C VAL A 221 9.98 12.15 -14.01
N VAL A 222 10.26 11.31 -13.00
CA VAL A 222 11.62 11.12 -12.47
C VAL A 222 12.53 10.53 -13.52
N LYS A 223 12.09 9.46 -14.22
CA LYS A 223 12.83 8.81 -15.30
C LYS A 223 13.23 9.81 -16.38
N VAL A 224 12.28 10.55 -16.93
CA VAL A 224 12.55 11.55 -17.99
C VAL A 224 13.50 12.67 -17.51
N ALA A 225 13.47 13.02 -16.22
CA ALA A 225 14.41 13.99 -15.68
C ALA A 225 15.83 13.43 -15.64
N LEU A 226 16.01 12.16 -15.27
CA LEU A 226 17.32 11.51 -15.22
C LEU A 226 17.90 11.26 -16.62
N GLU A 227 17.09 10.96 -17.63
CA GLU A 227 17.52 10.82 -19.03
C GLU A 227 18.26 12.07 -19.55
N LYS A 228 18.01 13.25 -18.96
CA LYS A 228 18.65 14.51 -19.36
C LYS A 228 20.04 14.71 -18.76
N ILE A 229 20.40 13.95 -17.74
CA ILE A 229 21.67 14.08 -16.99
C ILE A 229 22.49 12.79 -17.02
N LYS A 230 22.51 12.11 -18.17
CA LYS A 230 23.14 10.78 -18.34
C LYS A 230 24.58 10.69 -17.86
N ASP A 231 25.34 11.79 -17.98
CA ASP A 231 26.75 11.87 -17.58
C ASP A 231 26.95 12.52 -16.20
N GLY A 232 25.83 12.81 -15.48
CA GLY A 232 25.86 13.41 -14.15
C GLY A 232 26.33 12.43 -13.07
N ASP A 233 26.97 12.96 -12.04
CA ASP A 233 27.34 12.15 -10.88
C ASP A 233 26.10 11.85 -9.98
N LEU A 234 26.27 10.96 -9.00
CA LEU A 234 25.16 10.56 -8.11
C LEU A 234 24.64 11.73 -7.25
N THR A 235 25.42 12.80 -7.05
CA THR A 235 24.98 14.00 -6.37
C THR A 235 23.98 14.77 -7.25
N GLU A 236 24.28 14.90 -8.53
CA GLU A 236 23.38 15.53 -9.51
C GLU A 236 22.09 14.71 -9.70
N VAL A 237 22.21 13.38 -9.72
CA VAL A 237 21.06 12.47 -9.72
C VAL A 237 20.15 12.73 -8.51
N ALA A 238 20.71 12.77 -7.29
CA ALA A 238 19.95 13.00 -6.06
C ALA A 238 19.25 14.38 -6.07
N GLU A 239 19.94 15.44 -6.48
CA GLU A 239 19.38 16.79 -6.57
C GLU A 239 18.28 16.89 -7.62
N THR A 240 18.42 16.18 -8.75
CA THR A 240 17.40 16.13 -9.80
C THR A 240 16.14 15.43 -9.31
N VAL A 241 16.27 14.25 -8.70
CA VAL A 241 15.15 13.52 -8.10
C VAL A 241 14.43 14.38 -7.05
N LYS A 242 15.17 15.03 -6.16
CA LYS A 242 14.64 15.90 -5.12
C LYS A 242 13.81 17.05 -5.69
N LYS A 243 14.29 17.72 -6.75
CA LYS A 243 13.58 18.80 -7.43
C LYS A 243 12.28 18.32 -8.09
N VAL A 244 12.32 17.16 -8.71
CA VAL A 244 11.13 16.55 -9.33
C VAL A 244 10.10 16.16 -8.27
N ALA A 245 10.53 15.48 -7.21
CA ALA A 245 9.68 15.10 -6.09
C ALA A 245 8.99 16.30 -5.43
N TYR A 246 9.71 17.41 -5.27
CA TYR A 246 9.13 18.68 -4.82
C TYR A 246 7.95 19.11 -5.71
N LYS A 247 8.13 19.12 -7.03
CA LYS A 247 7.08 19.55 -7.98
C LYS A 247 5.86 18.63 -7.95
N ILE A 248 6.08 17.31 -7.95
CA ILE A 248 4.99 16.33 -7.85
C ILE A 248 4.18 16.55 -6.57
N THR A 249 4.84 16.73 -5.44
CA THR A 249 4.18 16.98 -4.15
C THR A 249 3.34 18.26 -4.15
N ARG A 250 3.82 19.31 -4.81
CA ARG A 250 3.06 20.57 -4.92
C ARG A 250 1.74 20.39 -5.69
N VAL A 251 1.74 19.56 -6.74
CA VAL A 251 0.50 19.19 -7.44
C VAL A 251 -0.46 18.44 -6.52
N GLY A 252 0.05 17.45 -5.77
CA GLY A 252 -0.75 16.72 -4.79
C GLY A 252 -1.36 17.62 -3.72
N GLN A 253 -0.59 18.58 -3.21
CA GLN A 253 -1.08 19.54 -2.22
C GLN A 253 -2.23 20.39 -2.74
N MET A 254 -2.13 20.87 -3.97
CA MET A 254 -3.19 21.66 -4.62
C MET A 254 -4.49 20.85 -4.72
N VAL A 255 -4.40 19.59 -5.16
CA VAL A 255 -5.56 18.69 -5.26
C VAL A 255 -6.13 18.37 -3.87
N ALA A 256 -5.28 18.08 -2.89
CA ALA A 256 -5.71 17.74 -1.53
C ALA A 256 -6.43 18.91 -0.84
N GLN A 257 -5.91 20.12 -0.95
CA GLN A 257 -6.54 21.33 -0.39
C GLN A 257 -7.91 21.59 -1.01
N GLU A 258 -8.02 21.47 -2.33
CA GLU A 258 -9.29 21.71 -3.01
C GLU A 258 -10.31 20.60 -2.73
N ALA A 259 -9.91 19.34 -2.69
CA ALA A 259 -10.77 18.22 -2.30
C ALA A 259 -11.28 18.39 -0.86
N SER A 260 -10.40 18.70 0.09
CA SER A 260 -10.74 18.96 1.49
C SER A 260 -11.77 20.09 1.62
N ARG A 261 -11.55 21.20 0.93
CA ARG A 261 -12.46 22.36 0.92
C ARG A 261 -13.84 22.00 0.37
N ARG A 262 -13.92 21.32 -0.80
CA ARG A 262 -15.20 20.96 -1.44
C ARG A 262 -15.98 19.90 -0.69
N LEU A 263 -15.27 18.97 -0.03
CA LEU A 263 -15.88 17.88 0.72
C LEU A 263 -16.15 18.24 2.19
N ASN A 264 -15.74 19.43 2.63
CA ASN A 264 -15.83 19.90 4.02
C ASN A 264 -15.27 18.84 5.00
N ALA A 265 -14.08 18.34 4.69
CA ALA A 265 -13.34 17.37 5.49
C ALA A 265 -11.94 17.92 5.80
N ASN A 266 -11.31 17.45 6.88
CA ASN A 266 -9.97 17.91 7.24
C ASN A 266 -8.95 17.50 6.17
N PHE A 267 -7.97 18.36 5.90
CA PHE A 267 -6.82 18.00 5.10
C PHE A 267 -5.87 17.17 5.96
N GLY A 268 -5.65 15.91 5.59
CA GLY A 268 -4.73 14.99 6.22
C GLY A 268 -3.34 15.08 5.63
N ILE A 269 -2.95 14.06 4.82
CA ILE A 269 -1.60 13.98 4.27
C ILE A 269 -1.58 13.89 2.75
N ILE A 270 -0.37 14.15 2.22
CA ILE A 270 0.04 13.83 0.87
C ILE A 270 1.01 12.66 0.94
N ASP A 271 0.64 11.56 0.33
CA ASP A 271 1.53 10.42 0.12
C ASP A 271 2.22 10.58 -1.22
N LEU A 272 3.50 10.95 -1.19
CA LEU A 272 4.35 10.98 -2.37
C LEU A 272 4.97 9.60 -2.58
N SER A 273 4.24 8.71 -3.19
CA SER A 273 4.71 7.38 -3.52
C SER A 273 5.04 7.30 -5.01
N LEU A 274 6.30 7.01 -5.34
CA LEU A 274 6.62 6.59 -6.70
C LEU A 274 6.07 5.18 -6.90
N ALA A 275 4.76 5.10 -7.11
CA ALA A 275 4.03 3.87 -7.34
C ALA A 275 3.92 3.66 -8.86
N PRO A 276 4.61 2.66 -9.43
CA PRO A 276 4.60 2.42 -10.87
C PRO A 276 3.23 1.95 -11.37
N THR A 277 3.09 1.95 -12.68
CA THR A 277 1.99 1.27 -13.39
C THR A 277 2.56 0.31 -14.42
N PRO A 278 1.77 -0.65 -14.94
CA PRO A 278 2.20 -1.54 -16.01
C PRO A 278 2.49 -0.83 -17.35
N VAL A 279 2.27 0.48 -17.40
CA VAL A 279 2.49 1.29 -18.60
C VAL A 279 3.98 1.51 -18.84
N MET A 280 4.40 1.37 -20.11
CA MET A 280 5.78 1.65 -20.48
C MET A 280 6.16 3.10 -20.18
N GLY A 281 7.29 3.29 -19.49
CA GLY A 281 7.77 4.61 -19.09
C GLY A 281 7.45 5.00 -17.65
N ASP A 282 6.52 4.30 -16.98
CA ASP A 282 6.12 4.56 -15.59
C ASP A 282 6.59 3.43 -14.65
N SER A 283 7.91 3.31 -14.47
CA SER A 283 8.57 2.21 -13.78
C SER A 283 9.67 2.70 -12.84
N VAL A 284 9.64 2.29 -11.59
CA VAL A 284 10.73 2.49 -10.62
C VAL A 284 11.95 1.65 -11.01
N GLY A 285 11.73 0.44 -11.52
CA GLY A 285 12.81 -0.39 -12.05
C GLY A 285 13.62 0.35 -13.11
N HIS A 286 12.95 0.97 -14.08
CA HIS A 286 13.63 1.76 -15.11
C HIS A 286 14.31 3.03 -14.55
N ILE A 287 13.80 3.65 -13.47
CA ILE A 287 14.53 4.75 -12.80
C ILE A 287 15.87 4.25 -12.28
N LEU A 288 15.91 3.06 -11.66
CA LEU A 288 17.15 2.48 -11.15
C LEU A 288 18.13 2.12 -12.29
N GLU A 289 17.62 1.71 -13.44
CA GLU A 289 18.42 1.46 -14.65
C GLU A 289 19.00 2.76 -15.23
N GLU A 290 18.23 3.85 -15.26
CA GLU A 290 18.75 5.18 -15.64
C GLU A 290 19.86 5.70 -14.70
N MET A 291 19.93 5.21 -13.46
CA MET A 291 21.04 5.49 -12.53
C MET A 291 22.32 4.70 -12.85
N GLY A 292 22.32 3.89 -13.92
CA GLY A 292 23.49 3.16 -14.40
C GLY A 292 23.48 1.65 -14.13
N LEU A 293 22.36 1.07 -13.71
CA LEU A 293 22.21 -0.38 -13.62
C LEU A 293 21.79 -0.96 -14.97
N GLU A 294 22.45 -2.03 -15.40
CA GLU A 294 22.04 -2.76 -16.61
C GLU A 294 20.63 -3.36 -16.46
N THR A 295 20.33 -3.90 -15.29
CA THR A 295 19.03 -4.46 -14.95
C THR A 295 18.85 -4.45 -13.44
N VAL A 296 17.64 -4.17 -12.98
CA VAL A 296 17.27 -4.29 -11.57
C VAL A 296 17.54 -5.71 -11.06
N GLY A 297 18.05 -5.84 -9.84
CA GLY A 297 18.51 -7.10 -9.26
C GLY A 297 20.04 -7.23 -9.28
N ALA A 298 20.75 -6.51 -10.15
CA ALA A 298 22.22 -6.43 -10.12
C ALA A 298 22.75 -5.88 -8.78
N TYR A 299 24.01 -6.15 -8.47
CA TYR A 299 24.66 -5.47 -7.35
C TYR A 299 24.63 -3.96 -7.58
N GLY A 300 24.39 -3.18 -6.52
CA GLY A 300 24.13 -1.74 -6.60
C GLY A 300 22.65 -1.36 -6.54
N THR A 301 21.72 -2.25 -6.90
CA THR A 301 20.26 -1.96 -6.89
C THR A 301 19.77 -1.40 -5.56
N THR A 302 20.15 -2.02 -4.43
CA THR A 302 19.77 -1.54 -3.09
C THR A 302 20.35 -0.16 -2.77
N ALA A 303 21.57 0.13 -3.22
CA ALA A 303 22.20 1.45 -3.05
C ALA A 303 21.53 2.54 -3.90
N CYS A 304 21.21 2.24 -5.18
CA CYS A 304 20.46 3.15 -6.05
C CYS A 304 19.06 3.42 -5.47
N LEU A 305 18.38 2.39 -4.95
CA LEU A 305 17.08 2.55 -4.30
C LEU A 305 17.17 3.41 -3.03
N ALA A 306 18.26 3.30 -2.26
CA ALA A 306 18.48 4.13 -1.08
C ALA A 306 18.62 5.62 -1.47
N LEU A 307 19.37 5.92 -2.50
CA LEU A 307 19.50 7.28 -3.04
C LEU A 307 18.14 7.80 -3.52
N LEU A 308 17.44 7.01 -4.32
CA LEU A 308 16.11 7.37 -4.85
C LEU A 308 15.13 7.69 -3.72
N ASN A 309 14.99 6.76 -2.77
CA ASN A 309 14.01 6.86 -1.69
C ASN A 309 14.27 8.08 -0.78
N ASP A 310 15.54 8.35 -0.45
CA ASP A 310 15.96 9.50 0.36
C ASP A 310 15.70 10.83 -0.37
N ALA A 311 16.08 10.91 -1.65
CA ALA A 311 15.87 12.11 -2.47
C ALA A 311 14.39 12.44 -2.65
N VAL A 312 13.55 11.41 -2.88
CA VAL A 312 12.08 11.57 -2.98
C VAL A 312 11.51 12.13 -1.68
N LYS A 313 11.86 11.54 -0.54
CA LYS A 313 11.37 12.01 0.78
C LYS A 313 11.82 13.45 1.07
N LYS A 314 13.07 13.79 0.80
CA LYS A 314 13.59 15.16 0.96
C LYS A 314 12.81 16.15 0.10
N GLY A 315 12.57 15.83 -1.17
CA GLY A 315 11.77 16.67 -2.06
C GLY A 315 10.34 16.89 -1.56
N GLY A 316 9.70 15.81 -1.09
CA GLY A 316 8.36 15.87 -0.51
C GLY A 316 8.27 16.79 0.70
N ILE A 317 9.12 16.58 1.71
CA ILE A 317 9.14 17.37 2.96
C ILE A 317 9.43 18.86 2.68
N MET A 318 10.25 19.17 1.68
CA MET A 318 10.50 20.56 1.28
C MET A 318 9.28 21.22 0.62
N ALA A 319 8.39 20.44 0.02
CA ALA A 319 7.22 20.94 -0.69
C ALA A 319 5.99 21.16 0.21
N SER A 320 5.83 20.36 1.24
CA SER A 320 4.65 20.38 2.12
C SER A 320 4.97 19.87 3.52
N SER A 321 4.35 20.48 4.52
CA SER A 321 4.33 19.98 5.90
C SER A 321 3.34 18.82 6.12
N HIS A 322 2.56 18.47 5.12
CA HIS A 322 1.54 17.42 5.16
C HIS A 322 2.01 16.12 4.49
N VAL A 323 3.31 15.92 4.30
CA VAL A 323 3.82 14.66 3.74
C VAL A 323 3.73 13.56 4.80
N GLY A 324 3.11 12.44 4.43
CA GLY A 324 2.87 11.30 5.32
C GLY A 324 2.67 9.99 4.54
N GLY A 325 1.92 9.08 5.13
CA GLY A 325 1.62 7.78 4.53
C GLY A 325 2.86 6.91 4.29
N LEU A 326 2.92 6.30 3.12
CA LEU A 326 4.02 5.43 2.69
C LEU A 326 4.97 6.13 1.70
N SER A 327 5.12 7.45 1.80
CA SER A 327 5.94 8.26 0.88
C SER A 327 7.32 7.66 0.60
N GLY A 328 7.71 7.62 -0.68
CA GLY A 328 8.99 7.11 -1.15
C GLY A 328 8.87 6.25 -2.42
N ALA A 329 9.83 5.35 -2.63
CA ALA A 329 9.85 4.48 -3.79
C ALA A 329 9.17 3.14 -3.50
N PHE A 330 8.18 2.77 -4.34
CA PHE A 330 7.48 1.48 -4.32
C PHE A 330 8.14 0.51 -5.31
N ILE A 331 8.12 -0.76 -4.97
CA ILE A 331 8.70 -1.83 -5.79
C ILE A 331 7.74 -3.02 -5.97
N PRO A 332 6.46 -2.78 -6.34
CA PRO A 332 5.50 -3.86 -6.57
C PRO A 332 5.90 -4.64 -7.84
N VAL A 333 5.91 -5.98 -7.75
CA VAL A 333 6.40 -6.80 -8.87
C VAL A 333 5.44 -6.81 -10.04
N SER A 334 4.12 -6.88 -9.82
CA SER A 334 3.14 -6.99 -10.91
C SER A 334 2.82 -5.66 -11.61
N GLU A 335 3.06 -4.54 -10.93
CA GLU A 335 2.68 -3.20 -11.37
C GLU A 335 3.84 -2.45 -12.06
N ASP A 336 5.07 -3.00 -12.02
CA ASP A 336 6.30 -2.37 -12.54
C ASP A 336 6.92 -3.20 -13.66
N ILE A 337 6.89 -2.69 -14.89
CA ILE A 337 7.41 -3.42 -16.06
C ILE A 337 8.92 -3.69 -15.95
N GLY A 338 9.70 -2.82 -15.29
CA GLY A 338 11.13 -3.04 -15.04
C GLY A 338 11.35 -4.20 -14.08
N MET A 339 10.56 -4.28 -13.00
CA MET A 339 10.60 -5.40 -12.05
C MET A 339 10.16 -6.72 -12.71
N ILE A 340 9.05 -6.70 -13.46
CA ILE A 340 8.57 -7.87 -14.23
C ILE A 340 9.67 -8.40 -15.14
N ASN A 341 10.30 -7.53 -15.91
CA ASN A 341 11.37 -7.90 -16.85
C ASN A 341 12.59 -8.46 -16.12
N ALA A 342 12.97 -7.88 -14.97
CA ALA A 342 14.08 -8.34 -14.17
C ALA A 342 13.85 -9.73 -13.57
N VAL A 343 12.62 -10.03 -13.12
CA VAL A 343 12.24 -11.38 -12.66
C VAL A 343 12.29 -12.36 -13.83
N ASN A 344 11.70 -12.03 -14.98
CA ASN A 344 11.68 -12.90 -16.16
C ASN A 344 13.09 -13.22 -16.72
N LYS A 345 14.03 -12.27 -16.58
CA LYS A 345 15.46 -12.47 -16.90
C LYS A 345 16.21 -13.27 -15.83
N GLY A 346 15.60 -13.56 -14.68
CA GLY A 346 16.26 -14.22 -13.54
C GLY A 346 17.26 -13.33 -12.78
N CYS A 347 17.28 -12.02 -13.05
CA CYS A 347 18.15 -11.04 -12.39
C CYS A 347 17.60 -10.64 -11.01
N LEU A 348 16.29 -10.49 -10.89
CA LEU A 348 15.62 -10.18 -9.62
C LEU A 348 15.03 -11.45 -9.02
N LYS A 349 15.58 -11.87 -7.90
CA LYS A 349 15.09 -12.98 -7.08
C LYS A 349 14.42 -12.44 -5.81
N LEU A 350 13.64 -13.28 -5.13
CA LEU A 350 12.91 -12.87 -3.94
C LEU A 350 13.84 -12.37 -2.83
N GLU A 351 14.96 -13.06 -2.59
CA GLU A 351 15.93 -12.68 -1.56
C GLU A 351 16.56 -11.30 -1.85
N LYS A 352 16.73 -10.97 -3.14
CA LYS A 352 17.18 -9.63 -3.52
C LYS A 352 16.09 -8.59 -3.32
N LEU A 353 14.83 -8.94 -3.62
CA LEU A 353 13.68 -8.08 -3.37
C LEU A 353 13.53 -7.80 -1.87
N GLU A 354 13.65 -8.81 -1.01
CA GLU A 354 13.66 -8.66 0.46
C GLU A 354 14.77 -7.70 0.93
N ALA A 355 15.99 -7.84 0.41
CA ALA A 355 17.06 -6.89 0.73
C ALA A 355 16.72 -5.45 0.31
N MET A 356 15.98 -5.27 -0.78
CA MET A 356 15.51 -3.95 -1.24
C MET A 356 14.41 -3.40 -0.33
N THR A 357 13.60 -4.25 0.31
CA THR A 357 12.55 -3.81 1.24
C THR A 357 13.08 -3.16 2.51
N ALA A 358 14.33 -3.42 2.88
CA ALA A 358 15.00 -2.68 3.96
C ALA A 358 15.08 -1.17 3.68
N ILE A 359 15.00 -0.78 2.41
CA ILE A 359 15.20 0.59 1.92
C ILE A 359 13.92 1.20 1.33
N CYS A 360 13.14 0.44 0.57
CA CYS A 360 11.91 0.94 -0.07
C CYS A 360 10.90 1.46 0.94
N SER A 361 9.83 2.09 0.49
CA SER A 361 8.83 2.67 1.40
C SER A 361 7.71 1.70 1.81
N VAL A 362 7.60 0.53 1.19
CA VAL A 362 6.50 -0.42 1.46
C VAL A 362 6.99 -1.75 2.00
N GLY A 363 7.57 -2.63 1.18
CA GLY A 363 7.89 -4.01 1.53
C GLY A 363 7.75 -4.93 0.32
N LEU A 364 7.48 -6.22 0.55
CA LEU A 364 7.10 -7.17 -0.49
C LEU A 364 5.69 -6.83 -0.98
N ASP A 365 5.58 -6.35 -2.20
CA ASP A 365 4.33 -5.87 -2.73
C ASP A 365 3.99 -6.52 -4.08
N MET A 366 2.74 -7.01 -4.20
CA MET A 366 2.21 -7.67 -5.39
C MET A 366 3.13 -8.78 -5.92
N VAL A 367 3.62 -9.62 -5.02
CA VAL A 367 4.51 -10.75 -5.32
C VAL A 367 3.69 -12.02 -5.51
N ALA A 368 3.63 -12.54 -6.74
CA ALA A 368 3.01 -13.83 -7.01
C ALA A 368 4.01 -14.97 -6.74
N VAL A 369 3.57 -15.99 -6.05
CA VAL A 369 4.34 -17.22 -5.74
C VAL A 369 3.53 -18.46 -6.10
N GLY A 370 4.17 -19.63 -6.13
CA GLY A 370 3.49 -20.87 -6.43
C GLY A 370 2.33 -21.17 -5.47
N GLY A 371 1.22 -21.65 -6.01
CA GLY A 371 0.01 -21.93 -5.24
C GLY A 371 0.17 -23.08 -4.23
N ASP A 372 1.17 -23.93 -4.38
CA ASP A 372 1.53 -25.00 -3.43
C ASP A 372 2.43 -24.51 -2.28
N THR A 373 2.88 -23.25 -2.29
CA THR A 373 3.66 -22.65 -1.19
C THR A 373 2.98 -22.92 0.15
N PRO A 374 3.67 -23.57 1.12
CA PRO A 374 3.08 -23.88 2.42
C PRO A 374 2.79 -22.63 3.25
N ALA A 375 1.77 -22.72 4.11
CA ALA A 375 1.37 -21.60 4.98
C ALA A 375 2.48 -21.15 5.94
N ASP A 376 3.28 -22.07 6.44
CA ASP A 376 4.42 -21.79 7.32
C ASP A 376 5.55 -21.04 6.60
N VAL A 377 5.76 -21.28 5.30
CA VAL A 377 6.70 -20.53 4.47
C VAL A 377 6.19 -19.09 4.29
N LEU A 378 4.90 -18.88 4.00
CA LEU A 378 4.28 -17.55 3.93
C LEU A 378 4.40 -16.82 5.27
N SER A 379 4.17 -17.50 6.39
CA SER A 379 4.35 -16.95 7.73
C SER A 379 5.80 -16.54 7.98
N ALA A 380 6.78 -17.32 7.50
CA ALA A 380 8.19 -16.98 7.67
C ALA A 380 8.59 -15.75 6.83
N MET A 381 8.10 -15.64 5.60
CA MET A 381 8.29 -14.43 4.78
C MET A 381 7.73 -13.18 5.49
N ILE A 382 6.56 -13.29 6.13
CA ILE A 382 5.99 -12.20 6.94
C ILE A 382 6.88 -11.91 8.15
N ALA A 383 7.43 -12.92 8.82
CA ALA A 383 8.33 -12.72 9.96
C ALA A 383 9.61 -11.98 9.56
N ASP A 384 10.21 -12.33 8.41
CA ASP A 384 11.41 -11.70 7.89
C ASP A 384 11.16 -10.22 7.52
N GLU A 385 10.07 -9.93 6.82
CA GLU A 385 9.68 -8.55 6.52
C GLU A 385 9.35 -7.74 7.79
N CYS A 386 8.69 -8.36 8.77
CA CYS A 386 8.48 -7.73 10.07
C CYS A 386 9.79 -7.43 10.79
N ALA A 387 10.78 -8.33 10.72
CA ALA A 387 12.10 -8.10 11.32
C ALA A 387 12.81 -6.92 10.63
N ILE A 388 12.77 -6.86 9.30
CA ILE A 388 13.30 -5.73 8.53
C ILE A 388 12.64 -4.42 8.98
N GLY A 389 11.31 -4.38 9.04
CA GLY A 389 10.55 -3.19 9.44
C GLY A 389 10.83 -2.75 10.88
N VAL A 390 10.82 -3.70 11.81
CA VAL A 390 11.01 -3.44 13.25
C VAL A 390 12.42 -2.94 13.52
N VAL A 391 13.45 -3.57 12.94
CA VAL A 391 14.86 -3.19 13.16
C VAL A 391 15.20 -1.85 12.52
N ASN A 392 14.67 -1.56 11.35
CA ASN A 392 14.93 -0.30 10.63
C ASN A 392 13.97 0.84 11.00
N ASN A 393 13.03 0.61 11.93
CA ASN A 393 12.00 1.59 12.31
C ASN A 393 11.26 2.17 11.09
N LYS A 394 10.85 1.31 10.19
CA LYS A 394 10.09 1.66 8.99
C LYS A 394 8.87 0.76 8.82
N THR A 395 7.88 1.21 8.08
CA THR A 395 6.78 0.35 7.67
C THR A 395 7.31 -0.71 6.68
N THR A 396 6.95 -1.97 6.91
CA THR A 396 7.01 -3.01 5.90
C THR A 396 5.64 -3.65 5.74
N ALA A 397 5.30 -3.96 4.51
CA ALA A 397 4.06 -4.61 4.10
C ALA A 397 4.37 -5.91 3.38
N VAL A 398 3.50 -6.90 3.54
CA VAL A 398 3.56 -8.16 2.79
C VAL A 398 2.23 -8.35 2.07
N ARG A 399 2.27 -8.23 0.74
CA ARG A 399 1.18 -8.52 -0.19
C ARG A 399 1.66 -9.59 -1.16
N VAL A 400 1.64 -10.84 -0.68
CA VAL A 400 2.07 -12.04 -1.41
C VAL A 400 0.86 -12.85 -1.85
N ILE A 401 0.87 -13.32 -3.08
CA ILE A 401 -0.26 -13.98 -3.73
C ILE A 401 0.16 -15.39 -4.15
N PRO A 402 -0.15 -16.43 -3.34
CA PRO A 402 0.01 -17.81 -3.77
C PRO A 402 -1.08 -18.13 -4.80
N VAL A 403 -0.69 -18.27 -6.07
CA VAL A 403 -1.63 -18.44 -7.18
C VAL A 403 -2.12 -19.88 -7.22
N TYR A 404 -3.31 -20.11 -6.71
CA TYR A 404 -3.86 -21.48 -6.58
C TYR A 404 -3.83 -22.24 -7.91
N GLY A 405 -3.29 -23.45 -7.89
CA GLY A 405 -3.19 -24.32 -9.07
C GLY A 405 -2.09 -23.95 -10.07
N LYS A 406 -1.28 -22.92 -9.82
CA LYS A 406 -0.16 -22.51 -10.67
C LYS A 406 1.12 -22.39 -9.86
N ASN A 407 2.23 -22.97 -10.35
CA ASN A 407 3.54 -22.92 -9.69
C ASN A 407 4.63 -22.26 -10.56
N SER A 408 4.28 -21.79 -11.74
CA SER A 408 5.17 -21.11 -12.67
C SER A 408 4.37 -20.33 -13.71
N GLY A 409 5.06 -19.54 -14.53
CA GLY A 409 4.43 -18.68 -15.54
C GLY A 409 4.06 -17.32 -14.99
N SER A 410 2.91 -16.80 -15.36
CA SER A 410 2.42 -15.48 -14.94
C SER A 410 0.94 -15.49 -14.62
N VAL A 411 0.50 -14.50 -13.87
CA VAL A 411 -0.90 -14.26 -13.52
C VAL A 411 -1.25 -12.79 -13.76
N SER A 412 -2.43 -12.53 -14.35
CA SER A 412 -2.90 -11.16 -14.59
C SER A 412 -4.02 -10.80 -13.63
N PHE A 413 -3.83 -9.70 -12.93
CA PHE A 413 -4.85 -9.12 -12.02
C PHE A 413 -5.67 -8.02 -12.69
N GLY A 414 -5.28 -7.63 -13.91
CA GLY A 414 -5.95 -6.58 -14.67
C GLY A 414 -5.69 -5.16 -14.19
N GLY A 415 -6.07 -4.18 -15.02
CA GLY A 415 -5.97 -2.75 -14.70
C GLY A 415 -4.60 -2.33 -14.20
N LEU A 416 -4.58 -1.54 -13.14
CA LEU A 416 -3.34 -1.05 -12.52
C LEU A 416 -2.58 -2.12 -11.72
N LEU A 417 -3.23 -3.22 -11.34
CA LEU A 417 -2.57 -4.31 -10.60
C LEU A 417 -1.65 -5.16 -11.50
N GLY A 418 -1.81 -5.04 -12.81
CA GLY A 418 -0.88 -5.58 -13.80
C GLY A 418 -0.82 -7.10 -13.90
N THR A 419 0.37 -7.59 -14.29
CA THR A 419 0.63 -9.01 -14.51
C THR A 419 1.92 -9.42 -13.79
N ALA A 420 1.81 -10.32 -12.81
CA ALA A 420 2.94 -10.82 -12.05
C ALA A 420 3.54 -12.09 -12.67
N PRO A 421 4.86 -12.18 -12.85
CA PRO A 421 5.52 -13.47 -12.97
C PRO A 421 5.43 -14.22 -11.63
N ILE A 422 5.16 -15.52 -11.67
CA ILE A 422 5.18 -16.37 -10.46
C ILE A 422 6.65 -16.61 -10.11
N MET A 423 7.08 -16.03 -9.00
CA MET A 423 8.47 -16.07 -8.55
C MET A 423 8.80 -17.43 -7.91
N PRO A 424 9.91 -18.06 -8.29
CA PRO A 424 10.40 -19.22 -7.55
C PRO A 424 10.90 -18.78 -6.17
N ILE A 425 10.55 -19.55 -5.14
CA ILE A 425 10.95 -19.31 -3.76
C ILE A 425 11.58 -20.53 -3.11
N ASN A 426 12.36 -20.32 -2.05
CA ASN A 426 12.83 -21.40 -1.21
C ASN A 426 11.70 -21.94 -0.33
N THR A 427 11.34 -23.20 -0.49
CA THR A 427 10.27 -23.87 0.26
C THR A 427 10.79 -24.79 1.38
N THR A 428 12.06 -24.67 1.78
CA THR A 428 12.59 -25.37 2.96
C THR A 428 11.76 -25.00 4.18
N SER A 429 11.24 -26.00 4.87
CA SER A 429 10.23 -25.80 5.90
C SER A 429 10.73 -25.03 7.13
N PRO A 430 10.12 -23.88 7.48
CA PRO A 430 10.34 -23.17 8.72
C PRO A 430 9.35 -23.59 9.83
N SER A 431 8.59 -24.66 9.66
CA SER A 431 7.47 -25.06 10.54
C SER A 431 7.82 -25.04 12.02
N LYS A 432 9.00 -25.56 12.38
CA LYS A 432 9.44 -25.60 13.78
C LYS A 432 9.68 -24.20 14.35
N PHE A 433 10.15 -23.26 13.56
CA PHE A 433 10.32 -21.87 13.95
C PHE A 433 8.96 -21.18 14.12
N ILE A 434 8.08 -21.28 13.14
CA ILE A 434 6.74 -20.67 13.17
C ILE A 434 5.88 -21.26 14.28
N SER A 435 5.95 -22.58 14.53
CA SER A 435 5.16 -23.23 15.58
C SER A 435 5.56 -22.86 17.00
N ARG A 436 6.73 -22.22 17.22
CA ARG A 436 7.11 -21.71 18.55
C ARG A 436 6.15 -20.62 19.04
N GLY A 437 5.58 -19.82 18.14
CA GLY A 437 4.66 -18.74 18.51
C GLY A 437 5.30 -17.70 19.44
N GLY A 438 4.48 -17.05 20.23
CA GLY A 438 4.90 -16.04 21.22
C GLY A 438 5.34 -14.74 20.56
N ARG A 439 6.47 -14.18 20.97
CA ARG A 439 6.92 -12.84 20.54
C ARG A 439 8.43 -12.82 20.27
N ILE A 440 8.82 -12.17 19.15
CA ILE A 440 10.18 -11.68 18.99
C ILE A 440 10.21 -10.28 19.64
N PRO A 441 11.06 -10.06 20.69
CA PRO A 441 11.08 -8.80 21.42
C PRO A 441 11.47 -7.61 20.55
N ALA A 442 11.05 -6.41 20.97
CA ALA A 442 11.50 -5.16 20.36
C ALA A 442 13.03 -5.02 20.44
N PRO A 443 13.69 -4.40 19.44
CA PRO A 443 15.10 -4.10 19.51
C PRO A 443 15.46 -3.26 20.75
N VAL A 444 16.63 -3.50 21.36
CA VAL A 444 17.06 -2.81 22.59
C VAL A 444 17.03 -1.28 22.44
N TRP A 445 17.41 -0.75 21.28
CA TRP A 445 17.42 0.69 21.00
C TRP A 445 16.01 1.30 20.89
N ALA A 446 14.97 0.49 20.63
CA ALA A 446 13.59 0.96 20.53
C ALA A 446 13.00 1.34 21.92
N ASN A 447 13.60 0.86 23.00
CA ASN A 447 13.16 1.14 24.38
C ASN A 447 13.83 2.40 24.96
N LYS A 448 14.34 3.29 24.13
CA LYS A 448 14.79 4.60 24.59
C LYS A 448 13.59 5.44 24.99
N ASN A 449 13.54 5.79 26.25
CA ASN A 449 12.55 6.72 26.82
C ASN A 449 12.81 8.14 26.34
#